data_f7e1df67bf87a3933b05d9c644ff7a34
#
_entry.id   f7e1df67bf87a3933b05d9c644ff7a34
#
_cell.length_a   1.000
_cell.length_b   1.000
_cell.length_c   1.000
_cell.angle_alpha   90.00
_cell.angle_beta   90.00
_cell.angle_gamma   90.00
#
_symmetry.space_group_name_H-M   'P 1'
#
loop_
_entity.id
_entity.type
_entity.pdbx_description
1 polymer ?
#
loop_
_entity_poly.entity_id
_entity_poly.type
_entity_poly.pdbx_seq_one_letter_code
_entity_poly.pdbx_strand_id
1 'polypeptide(L)'
;MPIARNKTSNGQKNGQKSRRDNALKPSPEEQLGTPPAPGANTIAWLVWHISRGIDEQVAGVMGHDAVWEAGGWRERFALPLPADTHGYGMSFDEVLLVQTSARNLRGYLDATCDAAADALRLVTDVDLDRVVDEHWDPPVTLAVRLVSVLDDATQHAGQAAYASGILSRTSPANPAGSTSRS
;
A
#
# COMPACT_ATOMS: atom_id res chain seq x y z
N MET A 1 40.61 -26.90 -26.78
CA MET A 1 40.28 -26.41 -25.44
C MET A 1 39.09 -25.47 -25.57
N PRO A 2 37.84 -25.87 -25.19
CA PRO A 2 36.68 -24.95 -25.23
C PRO A 2 36.55 -24.22 -23.88
N ILE A 3 36.34 -22.91 -23.97
CA ILE A 3 36.17 -21.99 -22.89
C ILE A 3 34.78 -22.18 -22.28
N ALA A 4 34.72 -22.43 -20.98
CA ALA A 4 33.50 -22.58 -20.20
C ALA A 4 32.71 -21.23 -20.13
N ARG A 5 31.46 -21.23 -20.61
CA ARG A 5 30.51 -20.10 -20.40
C ARG A 5 30.02 -20.10 -18.98
N ASN A 6 30.30 -19.02 -18.31
CA ASN A 6 29.86 -18.73 -16.93
C ASN A 6 28.33 -18.45 -16.89
N LYS A 7 27.56 -19.32 -16.22
CA LYS A 7 26.14 -19.16 -15.97
C LYS A 7 25.96 -18.44 -14.62
N THR A 8 25.94 -17.12 -14.62
CA THR A 8 25.58 -16.34 -13.41
C THR A 8 24.78 -15.10 -13.78
N SER A 9 23.49 -15.26 -14.09
CA SER A 9 22.57 -14.10 -14.13
C SER A 9 21.09 -14.41 -13.78
N ASN A 10 20.79 -15.60 -13.24
CA ASN A 10 19.40 -15.96 -12.92
C ASN A 10 19.04 -15.88 -11.43
N GLY A 11 20.00 -15.61 -10.55
CA GLY A 11 19.78 -15.56 -9.09
C GLY A 11 19.20 -14.24 -8.56
N GLN A 12 19.54 -13.12 -9.21
CA GLN A 12 19.15 -11.80 -8.69
C GLN A 12 17.69 -11.39 -8.98
N LYS A 13 17.14 -11.80 -10.12
CA LYS A 13 15.74 -11.51 -10.48
C LYS A 13 14.73 -12.28 -9.63
N ASN A 14 15.08 -13.49 -9.19
CA ASN A 14 14.22 -14.28 -8.29
C ASN A 14 14.22 -13.76 -6.84
N GLY A 15 15.29 -13.12 -6.37
CA GLY A 15 15.38 -12.58 -5.03
C GLY A 15 14.51 -11.32 -4.81
N GLN A 16 14.35 -10.47 -5.83
CA GLN A 16 13.52 -9.28 -5.75
C GLN A 16 12.01 -9.61 -5.86
N LYS A 17 11.66 -10.56 -6.74
CA LYS A 17 10.27 -11.05 -6.83
C LYS A 17 9.85 -11.73 -5.52
N SER A 18 10.70 -12.57 -4.95
CA SER A 18 10.45 -13.24 -3.66
C SER A 18 10.31 -12.28 -2.47
N ARG A 19 10.97 -11.12 -2.49
CA ARG A 19 10.81 -10.09 -1.43
C ARG A 19 9.49 -9.35 -1.55
N ARG A 20 9.04 -9.05 -2.78
CA ARG A 20 7.70 -8.47 -3.02
C ARG A 20 6.59 -9.46 -2.66
N ASP A 21 6.73 -10.72 -3.05
CA ASP A 21 5.77 -11.78 -2.74
C ASP A 21 5.73 -12.12 -1.23
N ASN A 22 6.82 -11.92 -0.50
CA ASN A 22 6.88 -12.16 0.95
C ASN A 22 6.33 -11.00 1.80
N ALA A 23 6.39 -9.76 1.30
CA ALA A 23 5.69 -8.62 1.91
C ALA A 23 4.17 -8.70 1.70
N LEU A 24 3.73 -9.49 0.71
CA LEU A 24 2.33 -9.73 0.34
C LEU A 24 1.87 -11.16 0.66
N LYS A 25 2.52 -11.89 1.57
CA LYS A 25 1.91 -13.11 2.11
C LYS A 25 0.58 -12.68 2.73
N PRO A 26 -0.55 -13.28 2.30
CA PRO A 26 -1.85 -12.91 2.84
C PRO A 26 -1.80 -13.13 4.35
N SER A 27 -1.88 -12.06 5.12
CA SER A 27 -2.34 -12.16 6.50
C SER A 27 -3.70 -12.85 6.45
N PRO A 28 -4.01 -13.79 7.35
CA PRO A 28 -5.37 -14.27 7.50
C PRO A 28 -6.31 -13.06 7.54
N GLU A 29 -7.44 -13.14 6.84
CA GLU A 29 -8.36 -11.98 6.71
C GLU A 29 -8.75 -11.38 8.08
N GLU A 30 -8.91 -12.25 9.08
CA GLU A 30 -9.18 -11.90 10.47
C GLU A 30 -8.11 -11.01 11.11
N GLN A 31 -6.89 -11.00 10.60
CA GLN A 31 -5.79 -10.19 11.13
C GLN A 31 -5.72 -8.80 10.48
N LEU A 32 -6.36 -8.61 9.32
CA LEU A 32 -6.27 -7.34 8.59
C LEU A 32 -6.81 -6.15 9.39
N GLY A 33 -7.92 -6.35 10.10
CA GLY A 33 -8.56 -5.33 10.95
C GLY A 33 -8.10 -5.37 12.40
N THR A 34 -7.13 -6.23 12.77
CA THR A 34 -6.63 -6.35 14.14
C THR A 34 -5.43 -5.44 14.34
N PRO A 35 -5.44 -4.50 15.32
CA PRO A 35 -4.27 -3.70 15.62
C PRO A 35 -3.17 -4.56 16.27
N PRO A 36 -1.89 -4.40 15.89
CA PRO A 36 -0.79 -5.19 16.45
C PRO A 36 -0.47 -4.83 17.91
N ALA A 37 -0.93 -3.66 18.37
CA ALA A 37 -0.85 -3.17 19.75
C ALA A 37 -1.95 -2.13 19.99
N PRO A 38 -2.32 -1.82 21.25
CA PRO A 38 -3.27 -0.75 21.56
C PRO A 38 -2.88 0.58 20.91
N GLY A 39 -3.80 1.19 20.18
CA GLY A 39 -3.60 2.47 19.48
C GLY A 39 -2.77 2.39 18.19
N ALA A 40 -2.35 1.19 17.77
CA ALA A 40 -1.60 1.03 16.52
C ALA A 40 -2.54 0.88 15.32
N ASN A 41 -2.11 1.34 14.15
CA ASN A 41 -2.84 1.21 12.90
C ASN A 41 -2.95 -0.26 12.47
N THR A 42 -4.11 -0.62 11.92
CA THR A 42 -4.35 -1.96 11.37
C THR A 42 -3.72 -2.11 9.98
N ILE A 43 -3.46 -3.35 9.56
CA ILE A 43 -2.96 -3.62 8.20
C ILE A 43 -3.97 -3.12 7.16
N ALA A 44 -5.27 -3.31 7.40
CA ALA A 44 -6.33 -2.86 6.50
C ALA A 44 -6.27 -1.35 6.31
N TRP A 45 -6.18 -0.58 7.40
CA TRP A 45 -6.07 0.87 7.33
C TRP A 45 -4.79 1.31 6.61
N LEU A 46 -3.64 0.71 6.95
CA LEU A 46 -2.35 1.07 6.34
C LEU A 46 -2.36 0.89 4.82
N VAL A 47 -2.85 -0.25 4.32
CA VAL A 47 -2.90 -0.52 2.88
C VAL A 47 -3.95 0.37 2.19
N TRP A 48 -5.11 0.58 2.81
CA TRP A 48 -6.13 1.49 2.30
C TRP A 48 -5.62 2.93 2.25
N HIS A 49 -4.96 3.42 3.30
CA HIS A 49 -4.42 4.77 3.38
C HIS A 49 -3.32 5.01 2.32
N ILE A 50 -2.40 4.06 2.12
CA ILE A 50 -1.42 4.09 1.02
C ILE A 50 -2.14 4.29 -0.32
N SER A 51 -3.16 3.48 -0.58
CA SER A 51 -3.89 3.53 -1.85
C SER A 51 -4.61 4.85 -2.03
N ARG A 52 -5.32 5.34 -0.98
CA ARG A 52 -6.01 6.64 -0.99
C ARG A 52 -5.03 7.80 -1.19
N GLY A 53 -3.89 7.77 -0.50
CA GLY A 53 -2.88 8.82 -0.59
C GLY A 53 -2.26 8.92 -1.98
N ILE A 54 -1.87 7.79 -2.58
CA ILE A 54 -1.37 7.76 -3.96
C ILE A 54 -2.46 8.24 -4.93
N ASP A 55 -3.67 7.69 -4.82
CA ASP A 55 -4.79 7.97 -5.72
C ASP A 55 -5.14 9.46 -5.74
N GLU A 56 -5.44 10.04 -4.59
CA GLU A 56 -5.85 11.45 -4.51
C GLU A 56 -4.74 12.43 -4.89
N GLN A 57 -3.52 12.18 -4.39
CA GLN A 57 -2.43 13.10 -4.63
C GLN A 57 -2.00 13.09 -6.10
N VAL A 58 -1.93 11.91 -6.75
CA VAL A 58 -1.57 11.82 -8.16
C VAL A 58 -2.71 12.33 -9.04
N ALA A 59 -3.96 11.92 -8.78
CA ALA A 59 -5.11 12.42 -9.53
C ALA A 59 -5.22 13.95 -9.46
N GLY A 60 -5.07 14.52 -8.26
CA GLY A 60 -5.14 15.96 -8.04
C GLY A 60 -4.09 16.76 -8.81
N VAL A 61 -2.82 16.31 -8.83
CA VAL A 61 -1.77 17.03 -9.54
C VAL A 61 -1.75 16.79 -11.06
N MET A 62 -2.33 15.68 -11.50
CA MET A 62 -2.42 15.31 -12.92
C MET A 62 -3.76 15.71 -13.57
N GLY A 63 -4.76 16.14 -12.77
CA GLY A 63 -6.04 16.65 -13.26
C GLY A 63 -6.97 15.58 -13.83
N HIS A 64 -6.95 14.38 -13.27
CA HIS A 64 -7.90 13.32 -13.61
C HIS A 64 -8.71 12.85 -12.38
N ASP A 65 -9.77 12.10 -12.64
CA ASP A 65 -10.58 11.54 -11.54
C ASP A 65 -9.82 10.48 -10.75
N ALA A 66 -10.02 10.46 -9.43
CA ALA A 66 -9.48 9.44 -8.56
C ALA A 66 -10.10 8.06 -8.87
N VAL A 67 -9.28 7.03 -8.83
CA VAL A 67 -9.69 5.64 -9.05
C VAL A 67 -10.71 5.17 -8.00
N TRP A 68 -10.65 5.76 -6.80
CA TRP A 68 -11.59 5.50 -5.71
C TRP A 68 -13.04 5.62 -6.14
N GLU A 69 -13.39 6.73 -6.80
CA GLU A 69 -14.75 6.97 -7.31
C GLU A 69 -14.94 6.36 -8.70
N ALA A 70 -14.06 6.68 -9.65
CA ALA A 70 -14.19 6.24 -11.03
C ALA A 70 -14.15 4.72 -11.21
N GLY A 71 -13.39 4.01 -10.35
CA GLY A 71 -13.28 2.55 -10.35
C GLY A 71 -14.35 1.83 -9.52
N GLY A 72 -15.25 2.55 -8.84
CA GLY A 72 -16.29 1.96 -7.98
C GLY A 72 -15.70 1.28 -6.72
N TRP A 73 -14.54 1.74 -6.26
CA TRP A 73 -13.91 1.16 -5.07
C TRP A 73 -14.59 1.59 -3.78
N ARG A 74 -15.12 2.79 -3.75
CA ARG A 74 -15.90 3.29 -2.63
C ARG A 74 -17.06 2.36 -2.28
N GLU A 75 -17.85 1.96 -3.26
CA GLU A 75 -18.98 1.05 -3.09
C GLU A 75 -18.53 -0.36 -2.69
N ARG A 76 -17.40 -0.82 -3.22
CA ARG A 76 -16.86 -2.15 -2.88
C ARG A 76 -16.32 -2.22 -1.45
N PHE A 77 -15.72 -1.13 -0.98
CA PHE A 77 -15.24 -1.04 0.40
C PHE A 77 -16.39 -0.82 1.38
N ALA A 78 -17.40 -0.04 0.99
CA ALA A 78 -18.60 0.28 1.79
C ALA A 78 -18.26 0.71 3.23
N LEU A 79 -17.20 1.49 3.41
CA LEU A 79 -16.75 1.94 4.74
C LEU A 79 -17.76 2.93 5.32
N PRO A 80 -18.04 2.89 6.64
CA PRO A 80 -18.89 3.84 7.33
C PRO A 80 -18.15 5.16 7.61
N LEU A 81 -17.51 5.71 6.58
CA LEU A 81 -16.69 6.92 6.62
C LEU A 81 -17.18 7.94 5.58
N PRO A 82 -16.99 9.25 5.78
CA PRO A 82 -17.22 10.26 4.75
C PRO A 82 -16.50 9.92 3.44
N ALA A 83 -17.10 10.32 2.31
CA ALA A 83 -16.61 9.96 0.98
C ALA A 83 -15.18 10.43 0.70
N ASP A 84 -14.84 11.60 1.20
CA ASP A 84 -13.58 12.30 1.05
C ASP A 84 -12.50 11.87 2.06
N THR A 85 -12.81 10.93 2.95
CA THR A 85 -11.83 10.44 3.93
C THR A 85 -10.71 9.69 3.22
N HIS A 86 -9.47 10.07 3.54
CA HIS A 86 -8.26 9.46 2.97
C HIS A 86 -7.27 8.96 4.04
N GLY A 87 -7.60 9.11 5.34
CA GLY A 87 -6.82 8.57 6.46
C GLY A 87 -6.08 9.61 7.28
N TYR A 88 -5.79 10.80 6.74
CA TYR A 88 -5.08 11.84 7.48
C TYR A 88 -5.90 12.36 8.66
N GLY A 89 -5.28 12.38 9.84
CA GLY A 89 -5.91 12.92 11.06
C GLY A 89 -7.00 12.04 11.68
N MET A 90 -7.19 10.80 11.21
CA MET A 90 -8.16 9.87 11.78
C MET A 90 -7.81 9.51 13.22
N SER A 91 -8.82 9.49 14.07
CA SER A 91 -8.73 8.91 15.41
C SER A 91 -8.57 7.39 15.34
N PHE A 92 -8.12 6.78 16.45
CA PHE A 92 -7.99 5.33 16.51
C PHE A 92 -9.31 4.59 16.27
N ASP A 93 -10.43 5.13 16.77
CA ASP A 93 -11.75 4.54 16.55
C ASP A 93 -12.14 4.56 15.06
N GLU A 94 -11.81 5.61 14.34
CA GLU A 94 -12.03 5.70 12.89
C GLU A 94 -11.11 4.74 12.11
N VAL A 95 -9.85 4.56 12.54
CA VAL A 95 -8.93 3.55 11.97
C VAL A 95 -9.56 2.15 12.01
N LEU A 96 -10.25 1.81 13.11
CA LEU A 96 -10.92 0.52 13.29
C LEU A 96 -12.16 0.35 12.38
N LEU A 97 -12.69 1.42 11.81
CA LEU A 97 -13.80 1.35 10.84
C LEU A 97 -13.34 0.90 9.45
N VAL A 98 -12.04 0.92 9.17
CA VAL A 98 -11.51 0.40 7.90
C VAL A 98 -11.45 -1.11 7.93
N GLN A 99 -12.62 -1.72 7.68
CA GLN A 99 -12.80 -3.18 7.65
C GLN A 99 -13.16 -3.60 6.22
N THR A 100 -12.32 -4.41 5.60
CA THR A 100 -12.53 -4.87 4.23
C THR A 100 -11.71 -6.14 3.94
N SER A 101 -11.98 -6.79 2.81
CA SER A 101 -11.28 -8.01 2.41
C SER A 101 -9.88 -7.74 1.85
N ALA A 102 -9.00 -8.74 1.94
CA ALA A 102 -7.69 -8.72 1.27
C ALA A 102 -7.82 -8.50 -0.24
N ARG A 103 -8.90 -9.00 -0.84
CA ARG A 103 -9.20 -8.81 -2.27
C ARG A 103 -9.41 -7.33 -2.60
N ASN A 104 -10.22 -6.63 -1.79
CA ASN A 104 -10.49 -5.20 -2.00
C ASN A 104 -9.21 -4.38 -1.81
N LEU A 105 -8.47 -4.62 -0.73
CA LEU A 105 -7.22 -3.90 -0.46
C LEU A 105 -6.21 -4.07 -1.60
N ARG A 106 -5.98 -5.30 -2.04
CA ARG A 106 -5.06 -5.57 -3.14
C ARG A 106 -5.55 -4.97 -4.46
N GLY A 107 -6.83 -5.19 -4.80
CA GLY A 107 -7.39 -4.73 -6.07
C GLY A 107 -7.36 -3.20 -6.18
N TYR A 108 -7.65 -2.48 -5.09
CA TYR A 108 -7.58 -1.03 -5.10
C TYR A 108 -6.14 -0.52 -5.17
N LEU A 109 -5.21 -1.12 -4.41
CA LEU A 109 -3.79 -0.77 -4.48
C LEU A 109 -3.22 -0.99 -5.89
N ASP A 110 -3.52 -2.14 -6.51
CA ASP A 110 -3.07 -2.45 -7.87
C ASP A 110 -3.62 -1.42 -8.87
N ALA A 111 -4.93 -1.14 -8.83
CA ALA A 111 -5.57 -0.17 -9.71
C ALA A 111 -5.00 1.26 -9.55
N THR A 112 -4.75 1.67 -8.32
CA THR A 112 -4.16 2.98 -8.00
C THR A 112 -2.71 3.06 -8.49
N CYS A 113 -1.91 2.02 -8.27
CA CYS A 113 -0.52 1.98 -8.76
C CYS A 113 -0.45 2.00 -10.29
N ASP A 114 -1.35 1.29 -10.96
CA ASP A 114 -1.42 1.29 -12.43
C ASP A 114 -1.80 2.68 -12.96
N ALA A 115 -2.82 3.32 -12.41
CA ALA A 115 -3.22 4.68 -12.77
C ALA A 115 -2.11 5.70 -12.53
N ALA A 116 -1.43 5.63 -11.37
CA ALA A 116 -0.30 6.49 -11.06
C ALA A 116 0.88 6.27 -12.03
N ALA A 117 1.19 5.00 -12.36
CA ALA A 117 2.25 4.69 -13.31
C ALA A 117 1.93 5.20 -14.72
N ASP A 118 0.67 5.13 -15.16
CA ASP A 118 0.24 5.64 -16.45
C ASP A 118 0.32 7.17 -16.49
N ALA A 119 -0.11 7.85 -15.44
CA ALA A 119 0.00 9.30 -15.29
C ALA A 119 1.46 9.77 -15.31
N LEU A 120 2.34 9.09 -14.56
CA LEU A 120 3.76 9.44 -14.47
C LEU A 120 4.52 9.27 -15.79
N ARG A 121 4.09 8.38 -16.70
CA ARG A 121 4.69 8.26 -18.04
C ARG A 121 4.50 9.50 -18.90
N LEU A 122 3.54 10.35 -18.56
CA LEU A 122 3.27 11.60 -19.28
C LEU A 122 4.06 12.79 -18.72
N VAL A 123 4.67 12.66 -17.55
CA VAL A 123 5.46 13.71 -16.90
C VAL A 123 6.80 13.87 -17.61
N THR A 124 7.12 15.10 -17.97
CA THR A 124 8.42 15.48 -18.51
C THR A 124 9.28 16.19 -17.46
N ASP A 125 10.58 16.36 -17.72
CA ASP A 125 11.48 17.07 -16.81
C ASP A 125 11.01 18.50 -16.50
N VAL A 126 10.39 19.16 -17.49
CA VAL A 126 9.87 20.53 -17.33
C VAL A 126 8.66 20.57 -16.38
N ASP A 127 7.86 19.52 -16.36
CA ASP A 127 6.68 19.45 -15.48
C ASP A 127 7.07 19.35 -14.00
N LEU A 128 8.25 18.82 -13.70
CA LEU A 128 8.70 18.59 -12.33
C LEU A 128 8.83 19.86 -11.50
N ASP A 129 9.14 20.99 -12.14
CA ASP A 129 9.27 22.30 -11.48
C ASP A 129 7.92 23.03 -11.35
N ARG A 130 6.84 22.50 -11.94
CA ARG A 130 5.52 23.12 -11.85
C ARG A 130 5.04 23.15 -10.40
N VAL A 131 4.67 24.34 -9.90
CA VAL A 131 4.05 24.51 -8.58
C VAL A 131 2.65 23.84 -8.58
N VAL A 132 2.41 22.98 -7.62
CA VAL A 132 1.15 22.25 -7.45
C VAL A 132 0.42 22.58 -6.15
N ASP A 133 1.10 23.27 -5.21
CA ASP A 133 0.50 23.73 -3.97
C ASP A 133 1.24 24.99 -3.46
N GLU A 134 0.51 26.11 -3.41
CA GLU A 134 1.01 27.41 -2.99
C GLU A 134 0.81 27.68 -1.49
N HIS A 135 0.17 26.77 -0.74
CA HIS A 135 -0.11 26.97 0.67
C HIS A 135 1.11 26.79 1.58
N TRP A 136 2.25 26.40 1.00
CA TRP A 136 3.51 26.16 1.71
C TRP A 136 4.57 27.21 1.32
N ASP A 137 5.52 27.44 2.22
CA ASP A 137 6.71 28.28 1.97
C ASP A 137 7.99 27.43 2.22
N PRO A 138 8.77 27.07 1.17
CA PRO A 138 8.52 27.35 -0.24
C PRO A 138 7.33 26.58 -0.83
N PRO A 139 6.73 27.06 -1.94
CA PRO A 139 5.65 26.36 -2.63
C PRO A 139 6.06 24.94 -3.07
N VAL A 140 5.12 24.01 -3.03
CA VAL A 140 5.36 22.62 -3.37
C VAL A 140 5.34 22.44 -4.89
N THR A 141 6.42 21.90 -5.45
CA THR A 141 6.49 21.53 -6.88
C THR A 141 5.96 20.11 -7.10
N LEU A 142 5.72 19.75 -8.36
CA LEU A 142 5.32 18.39 -8.74
C LEU A 142 6.35 17.36 -8.25
N ALA A 143 7.65 17.64 -8.43
CA ALA A 143 8.71 16.74 -7.95
C ALA A 143 8.62 16.52 -6.44
N VAL A 144 8.46 17.57 -5.65
CA VAL A 144 8.34 17.49 -4.19
C VAL A 144 7.09 16.68 -3.80
N ARG A 145 5.96 16.92 -4.46
CA ARG A 145 4.71 16.18 -4.23
C ARG A 145 4.88 14.69 -4.50
N LEU A 146 5.46 14.32 -5.64
CA LEU A 146 5.66 12.91 -6.01
C LEU A 146 6.61 12.19 -5.05
N VAL A 147 7.69 12.86 -4.61
CA VAL A 147 8.60 12.31 -3.60
C VAL A 147 7.90 12.13 -2.26
N SER A 148 7.08 13.11 -1.83
CA SER A 148 6.30 13.03 -0.59
C SER A 148 5.31 11.86 -0.59
N VAL A 149 4.60 11.65 -1.71
CA VAL A 149 3.67 10.50 -1.87
C VAL A 149 4.41 9.17 -1.80
N LEU A 150 5.58 9.06 -2.44
CA LEU A 150 6.39 7.84 -2.40
C LEU A 150 6.95 7.57 -1.01
N ASP A 151 7.40 8.60 -0.30
CA ASP A 151 7.95 8.49 1.05
C ASP A 151 6.86 8.00 2.03
N ASP A 152 5.69 8.64 2.02
CA ASP A 152 4.54 8.25 2.84
C ASP A 152 4.12 6.81 2.58
N ALA A 153 3.94 6.43 1.32
CA ALA A 153 3.59 5.07 0.93
C ALA A 153 4.64 4.04 1.38
N THR A 154 5.93 4.38 1.31
CA THR A 154 7.03 3.51 1.72
C THR A 154 7.04 3.29 3.23
N GLN A 155 6.83 4.35 4.01
CA GLN A 155 6.77 4.28 5.48
C GLN A 155 5.60 3.39 5.92
N HIS A 156 4.41 3.61 5.36
CA HIS A 156 3.21 2.83 5.71
C HIS A 156 3.30 1.38 5.23
N ALA A 157 3.94 1.10 4.09
CA ALA A 157 4.22 -0.27 3.65
C ALA A 157 5.15 -1.01 4.63
N GLY A 158 6.17 -0.32 5.15
CA GLY A 158 7.03 -0.84 6.20
C GLY A 158 6.27 -1.15 7.50
N GLN A 159 5.37 -0.24 7.90
CA GLN A 159 4.50 -0.43 9.07
C GLN A 159 3.55 -1.64 8.88
N ALA A 160 2.93 -1.78 7.70
CA ALA A 160 2.05 -2.91 7.40
C ALA A 160 2.80 -4.26 7.44
N ALA A 161 4.02 -4.30 6.90
CA ALA A 161 4.86 -5.49 6.95
C ALA A 161 5.28 -5.84 8.39
N TYR A 162 5.60 -4.83 9.20
CA TYR A 162 5.95 -5.00 10.61
C TYR A 162 4.75 -5.50 11.44
N ALA A 163 3.58 -4.89 11.27
CA ALA A 163 2.33 -5.29 11.91
C ALA A 163 1.99 -6.75 11.57
N SER A 164 2.07 -7.13 10.30
CA SER A 164 1.87 -8.51 9.84
C SER A 164 2.83 -9.48 10.52
N GLY A 165 4.10 -9.10 10.67
CA GLY A 165 5.10 -9.91 11.36
C GLY A 165 4.81 -10.11 12.86
N ILE A 166 4.25 -9.11 13.54
CA ILE A 166 3.81 -9.22 14.94
C ILE A 166 2.62 -10.18 15.03
N LEU A 167 1.55 -9.90 14.28
CA LEU A 167 0.31 -10.65 14.34
C LEU A 167 0.49 -12.14 13.98
N SER A 168 1.37 -12.44 13.03
CA SER A 168 1.70 -13.82 12.65
C SER A 168 2.37 -14.62 13.77
N ARG A 169 3.05 -13.96 14.71
CA ARG A 169 3.72 -14.60 15.84
C ARG A 169 2.84 -14.71 17.08
N THR A 170 1.88 -13.81 17.22
CA THR A 170 0.96 -13.76 18.36
C THR A 170 -0.28 -14.64 18.19
N SER A 171 -0.60 -15.05 16.95
CA SER A 171 -1.68 -16.01 16.70
C SER A 171 -1.33 -17.36 17.34
N PRO A 172 -2.23 -17.98 18.15
CA PRO A 172 -2.00 -19.29 18.72
C PRO A 172 -1.77 -20.29 17.60
N ALA A 173 -0.65 -21.04 17.67
CA ALA A 173 -0.38 -22.12 16.75
C ALA A 173 -1.57 -23.10 16.80
N ASN A 174 -2.18 -23.40 15.65
CA ASN A 174 -3.21 -24.43 15.56
C ASN A 174 -2.61 -25.77 16.01
N PRO A 175 -3.08 -26.42 17.10
CA PRO A 175 -2.52 -27.69 17.58
C PRO A 175 -3.08 -28.87 16.78
N ALA A 176 -3.18 -28.78 15.47
CA ALA A 176 -3.58 -29.87 14.60
C ALA A 176 -2.35 -30.62 14.08
N GLY A 177 -1.83 -31.58 14.84
CA GLY A 177 -0.73 -32.42 14.38
C GLY A 177 -0.11 -33.35 15.40
N SER A 178 -0.82 -33.74 16.48
CA SER A 178 -0.40 -34.92 17.25
C SER A 178 -0.92 -36.19 16.56
N THR A 179 -0.20 -36.63 15.54
CA THR A 179 -0.34 -38.01 15.09
C THR A 179 0.23 -38.93 16.18
N SER A 180 -0.66 -39.54 16.96
CA SER A 180 -0.33 -40.69 17.77
C SER A 180 0.20 -41.81 16.87
N ARG A 181 1.50 -42.12 17.01
CA ARG A 181 2.03 -43.43 16.60
C ARG A 181 1.82 -44.38 17.75
N SER A 182 0.92 -45.34 17.53
CA SER A 182 0.86 -46.64 18.23
C SER A 182 1.65 -47.62 17.40
#